data_79167877fbfbeed083bbdab3cbf2cefd
#
_entry.id   79167877fbfbeed083bbdab3cbf2cefd
#
_cell.length_a   1.000
_cell.length_b   1.000
_cell.length_c   1.000
_cell.angle_alpha   90.00
_cell.angle_beta   90.00
_cell.angle_gamma   90.00
#
_symmetry.space_group_name_H-M   'P 1'
#
loop_
_entity.id
_entity.type
_entity.pdbx_description
1 polymer ?
#
loop_
_entity_poly.entity_id
_entity_poly.type
_entity_poly.pdbx_seq_one_letter_code
_entity_poly.pdbx_strand_id
1 'polypeptide(L)'
;TVGTLIGCATKADMVRADGTIPNCKEALFADAVGTTVGAMLGTSTVTTFVESSTGVVEGGRTGVTAIVTACLFILSLFLAPLFLSIPQAATAPALILVGFYMMSPVKEISWDDASEGIPAFLCIIMMVVCYSISDGIMFGIITYAIIKLCKKDFKALTLPTIVVALLFVAKLIIDAIPVWTAA
;
A
#
# COMPACT_ATOMS: atom_id res chain seq x y z
N THR A 1 4.51 3.29 -1.77
CA THR A 1 4.39 3.82 -3.14
C THR A 1 4.40 2.73 -4.21
N VAL A 2 5.40 1.82 -4.24
CA VAL A 2 5.46 0.78 -5.29
C VAL A 2 4.23 -0.13 -5.25
N GLY A 3 3.82 -0.61 -4.08
CA GLY A 3 2.63 -1.47 -3.93
C GLY A 3 1.33 -0.76 -4.33
N THR A 4 1.17 0.50 -3.95
CA THR A 4 -0.01 1.31 -4.33
C THR A 4 -0.03 1.61 -5.83
N LEU A 5 1.15 1.86 -6.43
CA LEU A 5 1.28 2.05 -7.87
C LEU A 5 0.89 0.78 -8.64
N ILE A 6 1.35 -0.39 -8.18
CA ILE A 6 0.96 -1.69 -8.76
C ILE A 6 -0.56 -1.88 -8.65
N GLY A 7 -1.15 -1.61 -7.48
CA GLY A 7 -2.58 -1.72 -7.27
C GLY A 7 -3.39 -0.84 -8.22
N CYS A 8 -3.00 0.43 -8.38
CA CYS A 8 -3.64 1.34 -9.34
C CYS A 8 -3.45 0.88 -10.80
N ALA A 9 -2.24 0.44 -11.17
CA ALA A 9 -1.94 -0.02 -12.53
C ALA A 9 -2.72 -1.29 -12.88
N THR A 10 -2.89 -2.22 -11.94
CA THR A 10 -3.70 -3.43 -12.12
C THR A 10 -5.17 -3.07 -12.37
N LYS A 11 -5.71 -2.13 -11.61
CA LYS A 11 -7.09 -1.64 -11.83
C LYS A 11 -7.27 -0.88 -13.13
N ALA A 12 -6.20 -0.25 -13.63
CA ALA A 12 -6.19 0.47 -14.89
C ALA A 12 -6.00 -0.44 -16.12
N ASP A 13 -5.82 -1.75 -15.92
CA ASP A 13 -5.41 -2.71 -16.96
C ASP A 13 -4.12 -2.28 -17.70
N MET A 14 -3.21 -1.61 -16.96
CA MET A 14 -1.94 -1.12 -17.49
C MET A 14 -0.76 -2.08 -17.26
N VAL A 15 -0.98 -3.16 -16.52
CA VAL A 15 0.04 -4.18 -16.27
C VAL A 15 0.19 -5.04 -17.51
N ARG A 16 1.44 -5.15 -18.02
CA ARG A 16 1.74 -6.01 -19.17
C ARG A 16 1.71 -7.48 -18.75
N ALA A 17 1.64 -8.37 -19.75
CA ALA A 17 1.62 -9.82 -19.55
C ALA A 17 2.90 -10.34 -18.84
N ASP A 18 4.00 -9.61 -18.90
CA ASP A 18 5.25 -9.87 -18.20
C ASP A 18 5.31 -9.29 -16.78
N GLY A 19 4.18 -8.77 -16.27
CA GLY A 19 4.08 -8.18 -14.93
C GLY A 19 4.71 -6.79 -14.79
N THR A 20 5.20 -6.19 -15.88
CA THR A 20 5.80 -4.85 -15.86
C THR A 20 4.76 -3.75 -16.03
N ILE A 21 4.99 -2.62 -15.34
CA ILE A 21 4.17 -1.42 -15.48
C ILE A 21 4.87 -0.47 -16.46
N PRO A 22 4.19 -0.02 -17.53
CA PRO A 22 4.76 1.00 -18.41
C PRO A 22 5.01 2.29 -17.63
N ASN A 23 6.11 2.97 -17.95
CA ASN A 23 6.50 4.25 -17.34
C ASN A 23 6.61 4.24 -15.80
N CYS A 24 6.91 3.07 -15.21
CA CYS A 24 7.06 2.93 -13.76
C CYS A 24 8.18 3.83 -13.21
N LYS A 25 9.28 4.01 -13.96
CA LYS A 25 10.41 4.87 -13.56
C LYS A 25 9.99 6.33 -13.50
N GLU A 26 9.25 6.79 -14.49
CA GLU A 26 8.74 8.16 -14.57
C GLU A 26 7.74 8.43 -13.45
N ALA A 27 6.87 7.48 -13.14
CA ALA A 27 5.93 7.57 -12.02
C ALA A 27 6.65 7.66 -10.67
N LEU A 28 7.65 6.80 -10.43
CA LEU A 28 8.46 6.85 -9.20
C LEU A 28 9.30 8.13 -9.11
N PHE A 29 9.79 8.64 -10.23
CA PHE A 29 10.52 9.91 -10.27
C PHE A 29 9.60 11.09 -9.92
N ALA A 30 8.39 11.12 -10.47
CA ALA A 30 7.40 12.15 -10.13
C ALA A 30 7.04 12.12 -8.64
N ASP A 31 6.89 10.93 -8.04
CA ASP A 31 6.64 10.73 -6.61
C ASP A 31 7.81 11.26 -5.75
N ALA A 32 9.05 10.97 -6.17
CA ALA A 32 10.25 11.45 -5.50
C ALA A 32 10.38 12.98 -5.55
N VAL A 33 10.10 13.60 -6.70
CA VAL A 33 10.07 15.06 -6.85
C VAL A 33 8.98 15.68 -5.98
N GLY A 34 7.77 15.10 -6.02
CA GLY A 34 6.65 15.54 -5.18
C GLY A 34 6.98 15.47 -3.69
N THR A 35 7.59 14.38 -3.24
CA THR A 35 8.05 14.21 -1.84
C THR A 35 9.11 15.23 -1.47
N THR A 36 10.07 15.51 -2.36
CA THR A 36 11.12 16.52 -2.10
C THR A 36 10.54 17.91 -1.94
N VAL A 37 9.63 18.31 -2.84
CA VAL A 37 8.93 19.59 -2.75
C VAL A 37 8.06 19.65 -1.50
N GLY A 38 7.33 18.57 -1.18
CA GLY A 38 6.53 18.46 0.04
C GLY A 38 7.36 18.62 1.31
N ALA A 39 8.53 17.99 1.36
CA ALA A 39 9.47 18.14 2.49
C ALA A 39 9.96 19.58 2.66
N MET A 40 10.23 20.30 1.56
CA MET A 40 10.59 21.72 1.60
C MET A 40 9.45 22.60 2.13
N LEU A 41 8.20 22.22 1.88
CA LEU A 41 7.00 22.90 2.36
C LEU A 41 6.58 22.45 3.77
N GLY A 42 7.28 21.48 4.38
CA GLY A 42 6.97 20.96 5.71
C GLY A 42 5.79 19.99 5.74
N THR A 43 5.41 19.41 4.62
CA THR A 43 4.35 18.38 4.55
C THR A 43 4.95 16.97 4.66
N SER A 44 4.10 15.96 4.90
CA SER A 44 4.50 14.55 4.85
C SER A 44 4.84 14.12 3.42
N THR A 45 5.33 12.88 3.27
CA THR A 45 5.67 12.32 1.94
C THR A 45 4.45 12.34 1.01
N VAL A 46 4.70 12.71 -0.24
CA VAL A 46 3.73 12.54 -1.32
C VAL A 46 3.83 11.10 -1.81
N THR A 47 2.71 10.41 -1.92
CA THR A 47 2.66 9.02 -2.39
C THR A 47 1.39 8.77 -3.20
N THR A 48 1.44 7.75 -4.05
CA THR A 48 0.26 7.35 -4.83
C THR A 48 -0.82 6.79 -3.90
N PHE A 49 -2.01 7.36 -3.96
CA PHE A 49 -3.18 6.88 -3.22
C PHE A 49 -3.94 5.82 -4.01
N VAL A 50 -4.37 4.78 -3.32
CA VAL A 50 -5.13 3.67 -3.90
C VAL A 50 -6.52 4.15 -4.37
N GLU A 51 -7.08 5.14 -3.71
CA GLU A 51 -8.36 5.79 -4.05
C GLU A 51 -8.36 6.40 -5.45
N SER A 52 -7.19 6.78 -5.97
CA SER A 52 -7.03 7.26 -7.36
C SER A 52 -7.47 6.22 -8.39
N SER A 53 -7.47 4.94 -8.03
CA SER A 53 -7.92 3.86 -8.91
C SER A 53 -9.39 3.99 -9.31
N THR A 54 -10.24 4.58 -8.45
CA THR A 54 -11.65 4.80 -8.78
C THR A 54 -11.81 5.77 -9.95
N GLY A 55 -11.04 6.87 -9.95
CA GLY A 55 -11.02 7.82 -11.07
C GLY A 55 -10.46 7.23 -12.36
N VAL A 56 -9.50 6.30 -12.24
CA VAL A 56 -8.94 5.58 -13.41
C VAL A 56 -9.94 4.61 -14.01
N VAL A 57 -10.72 3.90 -13.18
CA VAL A 57 -11.80 3.00 -13.63
C VAL A 57 -12.91 3.79 -14.36
N GLU A 58 -13.23 5.00 -13.90
CA GLU A 58 -14.19 5.90 -14.55
C GLU A 58 -13.66 6.54 -15.86
N GLY A 59 -12.42 6.23 -16.25
CA GLY A 59 -11.83 6.68 -17.51
C GLY A 59 -10.80 7.79 -17.40
N GLY A 60 -10.44 8.23 -16.19
CA GLY A 60 -9.42 9.25 -15.93
C GLY A 60 -8.00 8.74 -16.10
N ARG A 61 -7.59 8.44 -17.35
CA ARG A 61 -6.30 7.80 -17.68
C ARG A 61 -5.26 8.74 -18.26
N THR A 62 -5.49 10.05 -18.23
CA THR A 62 -4.60 11.06 -18.82
C THR A 62 -4.03 11.99 -17.76
N GLY A 63 -2.89 12.63 -18.06
CA GLY A 63 -2.29 13.64 -17.18
C GLY A 63 -3.21 14.85 -16.91
N VAL A 64 -4.20 15.09 -17.75
CA VAL A 64 -5.21 16.15 -17.55
C VAL A 64 -6.01 15.89 -16.26
N THR A 65 -6.36 14.64 -15.97
CA THR A 65 -7.04 14.25 -14.73
C THR A 65 -6.22 14.66 -13.50
N ALA A 66 -4.90 14.42 -13.53
CA ALA A 66 -4.01 14.80 -12.44
C ALA A 66 -3.93 16.32 -12.26
N ILE A 67 -3.90 17.09 -13.35
CA ILE A 67 -3.89 18.57 -13.30
C ILE A 67 -5.19 19.09 -12.71
N VAL A 68 -6.34 18.56 -13.15
CA VAL A 68 -7.66 18.98 -12.61
C VAL A 68 -7.73 18.66 -11.11
N THR A 69 -7.28 17.48 -10.70
CA THR A 69 -7.24 17.10 -9.27
C THR A 69 -6.34 18.07 -8.48
N ALA A 70 -5.17 18.42 -9.00
CA ALA A 70 -4.26 19.37 -8.36
C ALA A 70 -4.91 20.75 -8.22
N CYS A 71 -5.60 21.25 -9.26
CA CYS A 71 -6.33 22.51 -9.19
C CYS A 71 -7.45 22.48 -8.14
N LEU A 72 -8.18 21.36 -8.03
CA LEU A 72 -9.22 21.19 -7.01
C LEU A 72 -8.63 21.15 -5.60
N PHE A 73 -7.47 20.55 -5.40
CA PHE A 73 -6.76 20.60 -4.12
C PHE A 73 -6.31 22.01 -3.75
N ILE A 74 -5.79 22.79 -4.71
CA ILE A 74 -5.46 24.20 -4.48
C ILE A 74 -6.71 25.00 -4.10
N LEU A 75 -7.82 24.79 -4.80
CA LEU A 75 -9.10 25.43 -4.47
C LEU A 75 -9.59 25.05 -3.07
N SER A 76 -9.40 23.80 -2.67
CA SER A 76 -9.80 23.30 -1.35
C SER A 76 -9.04 23.96 -0.19
N LEU A 77 -7.83 24.49 -0.42
CA LEU A 77 -7.10 25.26 0.58
C LEU A 77 -7.85 26.53 1.01
N PHE A 78 -8.52 27.20 0.06
CA PHE A 78 -9.34 28.38 0.37
C PHE A 78 -10.62 28.01 1.12
N LEU A 79 -11.10 26.78 0.95
CA LEU A 79 -12.28 26.24 1.61
C LEU A 79 -11.91 25.32 2.79
N ALA A 80 -10.68 25.39 3.29
CA ALA A 80 -10.18 24.53 4.35
C ALA A 80 -11.11 24.45 5.58
N PRO A 81 -11.68 25.56 6.11
CA PRO A 81 -12.59 25.48 7.25
C PRO A 81 -13.83 24.62 6.98
N LEU A 82 -14.34 24.62 5.74
CA LEU A 82 -15.48 23.82 5.33
C LEU A 82 -15.11 22.33 5.30
N PHE A 83 -13.98 21.97 4.69
CA PHE A 83 -13.52 20.60 4.60
C PHE A 83 -13.11 20.02 5.95
N LEU A 84 -12.50 20.81 6.82
CA LEU A 84 -12.13 20.40 8.18
C LEU A 84 -13.35 20.20 9.11
N SER A 85 -14.49 20.77 8.78
CA SER A 85 -15.74 20.57 9.55
C SER A 85 -16.42 19.23 9.25
N ILE A 86 -15.99 18.50 8.20
CA ILE A 86 -16.58 17.21 7.83
C ILE A 86 -16.14 16.16 8.86
N PRO A 87 -17.06 15.56 9.63
CA PRO A 87 -16.72 14.55 10.62
C PRO A 87 -16.23 13.26 9.94
N GLN A 88 -15.32 12.54 10.59
CA GLN A 88 -14.79 11.26 10.09
C GLN A 88 -15.91 10.23 9.83
N ALA A 89 -17.01 10.29 10.59
CA ALA A 89 -18.16 9.43 10.37
C ALA A 89 -18.81 9.62 8.99
N ALA A 90 -18.69 10.80 8.38
CA ALA A 90 -19.22 11.07 7.05
C ALA A 90 -18.30 10.54 5.93
N THR A 91 -17.00 10.44 6.17
CA THR A 91 -16.03 9.93 5.20
C THR A 91 -15.88 8.40 5.24
N ALA A 92 -16.21 7.76 6.37
CA ALA A 92 -16.09 6.32 6.55
C ALA A 92 -16.86 5.48 5.49
N PRO A 93 -18.11 5.79 5.12
CA PRO A 93 -18.83 5.02 4.09
C PRO A 93 -18.13 5.08 2.73
N ALA A 94 -17.54 6.23 2.34
CA ALA A 94 -16.81 6.36 1.10
C ALA A 94 -15.56 5.46 1.09
N LEU A 95 -14.81 5.42 2.20
CA LEU A 95 -13.65 4.55 2.35
C LEU A 95 -14.03 3.07 2.31
N ILE A 96 -15.16 2.69 2.90
CA ILE A 96 -15.68 1.31 2.83
C ILE A 96 -15.99 0.92 1.38
N LEU A 97 -16.63 1.80 0.61
CA LEU A 97 -16.91 1.55 -0.81
C LEU A 97 -15.62 1.41 -1.63
N VAL A 98 -14.65 2.28 -1.41
CA VAL A 98 -13.33 2.17 -2.06
C VAL A 98 -12.67 0.84 -1.69
N GLY A 99 -12.67 0.46 -0.43
CA GLY A 99 -12.17 -0.83 0.04
C GLY A 99 -12.85 -2.02 -0.65
N PHE A 100 -14.17 -1.97 -0.79
CA PHE A 100 -14.93 -3.00 -1.51
C PHE A 100 -14.48 -3.14 -2.96
N TYR A 101 -14.34 -2.03 -3.70
CA TYR A 101 -13.85 -2.07 -5.08
C TYR A 101 -12.41 -2.57 -5.20
N MET A 102 -11.60 -2.39 -4.16
CA MET A 102 -10.21 -2.83 -4.11
C MET A 102 -10.02 -4.27 -3.64
N MET A 103 -11.10 -4.97 -3.25
CA MET A 103 -11.03 -6.38 -2.83
C MET A 103 -10.81 -7.38 -3.98
N SER A 104 -10.94 -6.96 -5.24
CA SER A 104 -10.84 -7.90 -6.37
C SER A 104 -9.51 -8.67 -6.45
N PRO A 105 -8.32 -8.11 -6.14
CA PRO A 105 -7.07 -8.87 -6.13
C PRO A 105 -7.02 -10.00 -5.08
N VAL A 106 -7.87 -9.95 -4.05
CA VAL A 106 -7.95 -11.02 -3.04
C VAL A 106 -8.38 -12.35 -3.66
N LYS A 107 -9.09 -12.32 -4.78
CA LYS A 107 -9.49 -13.52 -5.54
C LYS A 107 -8.31 -14.19 -6.26
N GLU A 108 -7.24 -13.44 -6.52
CA GLU A 108 -6.05 -13.95 -7.21
C GLU A 108 -5.10 -14.69 -6.26
N ILE A 109 -5.35 -14.58 -4.95
CA ILE A 109 -4.59 -15.32 -3.93
C ILE A 109 -4.94 -16.79 -4.01
N SER A 110 -3.92 -17.64 -4.09
CA SER A 110 -4.07 -19.11 -4.09
C SER A 110 -4.42 -19.62 -2.69
N TRP A 111 -5.69 -19.54 -2.32
CA TRP A 111 -6.18 -19.98 -0.99
C TRP A 111 -6.03 -21.48 -0.76
N ASP A 112 -5.98 -22.29 -1.83
CA ASP A 112 -5.80 -23.74 -1.75
C ASP A 112 -4.35 -24.12 -1.38
N ASP A 113 -3.37 -23.27 -1.66
CA ASP A 113 -2.00 -23.48 -1.20
C ASP A 113 -1.78 -22.78 0.14
N ALA A 114 -1.67 -23.60 1.20
CA ALA A 114 -1.40 -23.13 2.56
C ALA A 114 -0.13 -22.24 2.66
N SER A 115 0.81 -22.38 1.72
CA SER A 115 2.03 -21.55 1.73
C SER A 115 1.81 -20.11 1.27
N GLU A 116 0.74 -19.83 0.57
CA GLU A 116 0.34 -18.48 0.14
C GLU A 116 -0.88 -17.99 0.92
N GLY A 117 -1.86 -18.86 1.15
CA GLY A 117 -3.10 -18.52 1.84
C GLY A 117 -2.89 -18.11 3.30
N ILE A 118 -2.07 -18.84 4.07
CA ILE A 118 -1.84 -18.53 5.49
C ILE A 118 -1.15 -17.19 5.68
N PRO A 119 -0.05 -16.85 4.96
CA PRO A 119 0.56 -15.52 5.07
C PRO A 119 -0.37 -14.39 4.66
N ALA A 120 -1.15 -14.57 3.59
CA ALA A 120 -2.12 -13.59 3.13
C ALA A 120 -3.22 -13.34 4.17
N PHE A 121 -3.75 -14.40 4.75
CA PHE A 121 -4.76 -14.34 5.81
C PHE A 121 -4.23 -13.61 7.05
N LEU A 122 -3.03 -13.97 7.52
CA LEU A 122 -2.41 -13.30 8.67
C LEU A 122 -2.11 -11.83 8.37
N CYS A 123 -1.65 -11.50 7.16
CA CYS A 123 -1.43 -10.13 6.74
C CYS A 123 -2.72 -9.30 6.87
N ILE A 124 -3.84 -9.79 6.34
CA ILE A 124 -5.14 -9.09 6.38
C ILE A 124 -5.62 -8.89 7.81
N ILE A 125 -5.58 -9.95 8.63
CA ILE A 125 -6.05 -9.87 10.03
C ILE A 125 -5.17 -8.95 10.86
N MET A 126 -3.84 -9.07 10.74
CA MET A 126 -2.93 -8.27 11.54
C MET A 126 -2.97 -6.80 11.18
N MET A 127 -3.28 -6.41 9.94
CA MET A 127 -3.53 -5.01 9.58
C MET A 127 -4.67 -4.41 10.41
N VAL A 128 -5.74 -5.17 10.62
CA VAL A 128 -6.91 -4.70 11.39
C VAL A 128 -6.62 -4.71 12.89
N VAL A 129 -6.01 -5.77 13.41
CA VAL A 129 -5.73 -5.93 14.85
C VAL A 129 -4.71 -4.93 15.35
N CYS A 130 -3.63 -4.69 14.59
CA CYS A 130 -2.57 -3.76 14.96
C CYS A 130 -2.87 -2.31 14.58
N TYR A 131 -3.97 -2.02 13.87
CA TYR A 131 -4.26 -0.71 13.29
C TYR A 131 -3.11 -0.15 12.45
N SER A 132 -2.30 -1.02 11.85
CA SER A 132 -1.06 -0.69 11.16
C SER A 132 -0.90 -1.55 9.91
N ILE A 133 -0.83 -0.89 8.76
CA ILE A 133 -0.56 -1.55 7.48
C ILE A 133 0.84 -2.17 7.49
N SER A 134 1.83 -1.45 8.06
CA SER A 134 3.21 -1.91 8.14
C SER A 134 3.35 -3.19 8.94
N ASP A 135 2.66 -3.29 10.08
CA ASP A 135 2.75 -4.46 10.95
C ASP A 135 2.03 -5.65 10.32
N GLY A 136 0.90 -5.44 9.65
CA GLY A 136 0.23 -6.49 8.88
C GLY A 136 1.13 -7.08 7.79
N ILE A 137 1.77 -6.23 6.99
CA ILE A 137 2.73 -6.68 5.95
C ILE A 137 3.91 -7.42 6.59
N MET A 138 4.43 -6.92 7.71
CA MET A 138 5.54 -7.53 8.44
C MET A 138 5.19 -8.97 8.87
N PHE A 139 4.05 -9.18 9.51
CA PHE A 139 3.60 -10.51 9.92
C PHE A 139 3.37 -11.43 8.71
N GLY A 140 2.78 -10.91 7.63
CA GLY A 140 2.59 -11.66 6.39
C GLY A 140 3.90 -12.15 5.78
N ILE A 141 4.90 -11.27 5.64
CA ILE A 141 6.20 -11.62 5.04
C ILE A 141 6.99 -12.57 5.94
N ILE A 142 7.00 -12.36 7.25
CA ILE A 142 7.69 -13.26 8.20
C ILE A 142 7.06 -14.66 8.12
N THR A 143 5.73 -14.75 8.14
CA THR A 143 5.03 -16.03 8.05
C THR A 143 5.29 -16.72 6.72
N TYR A 144 5.29 -15.98 5.60
CA TYR A 144 5.63 -16.50 4.29
C TYR A 144 7.04 -17.09 4.27
N ALA A 145 8.03 -16.34 4.79
CA ALA A 145 9.40 -16.81 4.88
C ALA A 145 9.54 -18.08 5.70
N ILE A 146 8.87 -18.17 6.87
CA ILE A 146 8.90 -19.35 7.75
C ILE A 146 8.30 -20.57 7.03
N ILE A 147 7.13 -20.44 6.41
CA ILE A 147 6.45 -21.55 5.75
C ILE A 147 7.27 -22.06 4.56
N LYS A 148 7.84 -21.17 3.74
CA LYS A 148 8.69 -21.56 2.60
C LYS A 148 10.00 -22.21 3.07
N LEU A 149 10.56 -21.76 4.18
CA LEU A 149 11.71 -22.41 4.80
C LEU A 149 11.37 -23.83 5.27
N CYS A 150 10.22 -24.02 5.94
CA CYS A 150 9.76 -25.33 6.40
C CYS A 150 9.49 -26.31 5.24
N LYS A 151 8.94 -25.81 4.13
CA LYS A 151 8.73 -26.58 2.90
C LYS A 151 10.02 -26.85 2.11
N LYS A 152 11.16 -26.26 2.51
CA LYS A 152 12.46 -26.31 1.80
C LYS A 152 12.38 -25.80 0.35
N ASP A 153 11.43 -24.91 0.06
CA ASP A 153 11.24 -24.32 -1.25
C ASP A 153 12.07 -23.04 -1.39
N PHE A 154 13.39 -23.24 -1.48
CA PHE A 154 14.36 -22.14 -1.60
C PHE A 154 14.26 -21.37 -2.92
N LYS A 155 13.60 -21.92 -3.93
CA LYS A 155 13.40 -21.24 -5.22
C LYS A 155 12.39 -20.10 -5.11
N ALA A 156 11.41 -20.22 -4.24
CA ALA A 156 10.43 -19.17 -3.98
C ALA A 156 10.95 -18.08 -3.04
N LEU A 157 11.98 -18.37 -2.24
CA LEU A 157 12.66 -17.42 -1.37
C LEU A 157 13.69 -16.62 -2.17
N THR A 158 13.24 -15.51 -2.77
CA THR A 158 14.17 -14.59 -3.43
C THR A 158 15.04 -13.85 -2.39
N LEU A 159 16.27 -13.49 -2.78
CA LEU A 159 17.19 -12.75 -1.90
C LEU A 159 16.53 -11.50 -1.26
N PRO A 160 15.78 -10.67 -2.02
CA PRO A 160 15.05 -9.54 -1.43
C PRO A 160 14.05 -9.93 -0.35
N THR A 161 13.32 -11.03 -0.52
CA THR A 161 12.34 -11.50 0.46
C THR A 161 13.00 -11.87 1.78
N ILE A 162 14.15 -12.54 1.73
CA ILE A 162 14.92 -12.92 2.92
C ILE A 162 15.43 -11.67 3.64
N VAL A 163 15.99 -10.71 2.90
CA VAL A 163 16.51 -9.46 3.48
C VAL A 163 15.39 -8.68 4.17
N VAL A 164 14.23 -8.54 3.52
CA VAL A 164 13.08 -7.83 4.09
C VAL A 164 12.54 -8.58 5.32
N ALA A 165 12.44 -9.89 5.29
CA ALA A 165 12.02 -10.68 6.43
C ALA A 165 12.97 -10.52 7.63
N LEU A 166 14.28 -10.52 7.40
CA LEU A 166 15.28 -10.28 8.45
C LEU A 166 15.18 -8.87 9.05
N LEU A 167 14.98 -7.85 8.20
CA LEU A 167 14.78 -6.47 8.67
C LEU A 167 13.51 -6.35 9.52
N PHE A 168 12.44 -7.04 9.16
CA PHE A 168 11.20 -7.04 9.92
C PHE A 168 11.34 -7.79 11.25
N VAL A 169 12.07 -8.91 11.28
CA VAL A 169 12.39 -9.59 12.54
C VAL A 169 13.24 -8.69 13.44
N ALA A 170 14.25 -8.00 12.89
CA ALA A 170 15.06 -7.05 13.65
C ALA A 170 14.19 -5.91 14.22
N LYS A 171 13.25 -5.37 13.43
CA LYS A 171 12.28 -4.37 13.91
C LYS A 171 11.45 -4.90 15.06
N LEU A 172 10.89 -6.11 14.95
CA LEU A 172 10.12 -6.74 16.03
C LEU A 172 10.91 -6.86 17.33
N ILE A 173 12.19 -7.24 17.24
CA ILE A 173 13.07 -7.36 18.40
C ILE A 173 13.29 -5.98 19.02
N ILE A 174 13.55 -4.95 18.21
CA ILE A 174 13.77 -3.58 18.69
C ILE A 174 12.51 -3.04 19.37
N ASP A 175 11.34 -3.25 18.78
CA ASP A 175 10.06 -2.80 19.34
C ASP A 175 9.68 -3.57 20.63
N ALA A 176 10.16 -4.80 20.79
CA ALA A 176 9.95 -5.60 21.99
C ALA A 176 10.87 -5.23 23.17
N ILE A 177 12.07 -4.68 22.92
CA ILE A 177 13.05 -4.33 23.95
C ILE A 177 12.48 -3.36 25.01
N PRO A 178 11.81 -2.23 24.66
CA PRO A 178 11.28 -1.31 25.66
C PRO A 178 10.19 -1.92 26.53
N VAL A 179 9.47 -2.92 26.04
CA VAL A 179 8.45 -3.65 26.83
C VAL A 179 9.13 -4.52 27.90
N TRP A 180 10.27 -5.13 27.58
CA TRP A 180 11.02 -5.97 28.52
C TRP A 180 11.80 -5.16 29.56
N THR A 181 12.24 -3.95 29.25
CA THR A 181 12.97 -3.07 30.17
C THR A 181 12.06 -2.26 31.09
N ALA A 182 10.76 -2.21 30.80
CA ALA A 182 9.75 -1.51 31.59
C ALA A 182 8.97 -2.42 32.56
N ALA A 183 9.16 -3.76 32.47
CA ALA A 183 8.59 -4.75 33.38
C ALA A 183 9.60 -5.20 34.42
#